data_0a93892674745b030b42c5a6291d7885
#
_entry.id   0a93892674745b030b42c5a6291d7885
#
_cell.length_a   1.000
_cell.length_b   1.000
_cell.length_c   1.000
_cell.angle_alpha   90.00
_cell.angle_beta   90.00
_cell.angle_gamma   90.00
#
_symmetry.space_group_name_H-M   'P 1'
#
loop_
_entity.id
_entity.type
_entity.pdbx_description
1 polymer ?
#
loop_
_entity_poly.entity_id
_entity_poly.type
_entity_poly.pdbx_seq_one_letter_code
_entity_poly.pdbx_strand_id
1 'polypeptide(L)'
;MSVTVIPFAEGEAQLNWHALCDAIERGHQLPKAEIADSFLYRDKDTLLSRSAWVDGLGLAVKSATIFSGNVVKSDPMVNGVVSLFSDDNGTLEAIVDFHLVTKWKTAGDSLLA
;
A
#
# COMPACT_ATOMS: atom_id res chain seq x y z
N MET A 1 21.60 2.54 -8.12
CA MET A 1 20.32 1.90 -7.83
C MET A 1 19.20 2.90 -8.00
N SER A 2 18.17 2.56 -8.72
CA SER A 2 17.04 3.45 -8.94
C SER A 2 15.78 2.89 -8.25
N VAL A 3 14.96 3.79 -7.74
CA VAL A 3 13.68 3.47 -7.13
C VAL A 3 12.58 3.83 -8.13
N THR A 4 11.67 2.89 -8.38
CA THR A 4 10.53 3.13 -9.26
C THR A 4 9.43 3.85 -8.48
N VAL A 5 8.99 4.99 -9.00
CA VAL A 5 7.84 5.71 -8.44
C VAL A 5 6.63 5.43 -9.33
N ILE A 6 5.55 4.94 -8.74
CA ILE A 6 4.33 4.55 -9.46
C ILE A 6 3.18 5.45 -9.03
N PRO A 7 2.90 6.55 -9.78
CA PRO A 7 1.73 7.39 -9.52
C PRO A 7 0.42 6.67 -9.85
N PHE A 8 -0.70 7.18 -9.34
CA PHE A 8 -2.01 6.56 -9.55
C PHE A 8 -2.31 6.28 -11.02
N ALA A 9 -2.23 7.28 -11.88
CA ALA A 9 -2.61 7.12 -13.28
C ALA A 9 -1.75 6.08 -14.01
N GLU A 10 -0.46 6.07 -13.75
CA GLU A 10 0.47 5.14 -14.37
C GLU A 10 0.21 3.70 -13.91
N GLY A 11 0.02 3.51 -12.61
CA GLY A 11 -0.30 2.20 -12.07
C GLY A 11 -1.67 1.70 -12.52
N GLU A 12 -2.67 2.58 -12.55
CA GLU A 12 -4.01 2.27 -13.02
C GLU A 12 -3.99 1.72 -14.44
N ALA A 13 -3.17 2.29 -15.32
CA ALA A 13 -3.05 1.87 -16.71
C ALA A 13 -2.39 0.50 -16.87
N GLN A 14 -1.59 0.07 -15.92
CA GLN A 14 -0.82 -1.18 -15.99
C GLN A 14 -1.52 -2.36 -15.30
N LEU A 15 -2.48 -2.10 -14.43
CA LEU A 15 -3.13 -3.14 -13.64
C LEU A 15 -4.27 -3.80 -14.41
N ASN A 16 -4.51 -5.07 -14.09
CA ASN A 16 -5.57 -5.87 -14.68
C ASN A 16 -6.11 -6.79 -13.59
N TRP A 17 -7.44 -6.89 -13.56
CA TRP A 17 -8.12 -7.59 -12.47
C TRP A 17 -7.75 -9.07 -12.36
N HIS A 18 -7.62 -9.76 -13.48
CA HIS A 18 -7.21 -11.17 -13.48
C HIS A 18 -5.83 -11.37 -12.89
N ALA A 19 -4.86 -10.59 -13.36
CA ALA A 19 -3.49 -10.67 -12.87
C ALA A 19 -3.41 -10.31 -11.39
N LEU A 20 -4.18 -9.32 -10.95
CA LEU A 20 -4.22 -8.90 -9.55
C LEU A 20 -4.80 -10.01 -8.66
N CYS A 21 -5.94 -10.58 -9.05
CA CYS A 21 -6.56 -11.68 -8.29
C CYS A 21 -5.65 -12.90 -8.20
N ASP A 22 -4.97 -13.24 -9.29
CA ASP A 22 -3.99 -14.33 -9.28
C ASP A 22 -2.83 -14.02 -8.32
N ALA A 23 -2.34 -12.79 -8.31
CA ALA A 23 -1.27 -12.39 -7.42
C ALA A 23 -1.69 -12.45 -5.95
N ILE A 24 -2.89 -11.98 -5.62
CA ILE A 24 -3.42 -12.04 -4.25
C ILE A 24 -3.58 -13.51 -3.81
N GLU A 25 -4.14 -14.34 -4.67
CA GLU A 25 -4.33 -15.76 -4.38
C GLU A 25 -2.99 -16.47 -4.15
N ARG A 26 -1.99 -16.22 -5.00
CA ARG A 26 -0.65 -16.78 -4.81
C ARG A 26 -0.01 -16.27 -3.51
N GLY A 27 -0.22 -15.00 -3.19
CA GLY A 27 0.28 -14.41 -1.95
C GLY A 27 -0.27 -15.08 -0.71
N HIS A 28 -1.53 -15.50 -0.74
CA HIS A 28 -2.17 -16.22 0.37
C HIS A 28 -1.60 -17.62 0.58
N GLN A 29 -0.90 -18.17 -0.39
CA GLN A 29 -0.23 -19.47 -0.27
C GLN A 29 1.14 -19.38 0.37
N LEU A 30 1.67 -18.18 0.50
CA LEU A 30 2.95 -17.94 1.17
C LEU A 30 2.79 -17.93 2.69
N PRO A 31 3.89 -18.00 3.44
CA PRO A 31 3.82 -17.90 4.90
C PRO A 31 3.06 -16.65 5.32
N LYS A 32 2.41 -16.72 6.46
CA LYS A 32 1.61 -15.60 6.96
C LYS A 32 2.52 -14.39 7.21
N ALA A 33 2.04 -13.22 6.79
CA ALA A 33 2.76 -11.97 6.98
C ALA A 33 2.95 -11.63 8.47
N GLU A 34 4.13 -11.12 8.82
CA GLU A 34 4.30 -10.41 10.07
C GLU A 34 3.86 -8.97 9.86
N ILE A 35 3.05 -8.45 10.77
CA ILE A 35 2.44 -7.13 10.63
C ILE A 35 2.67 -6.32 11.91
N ALA A 36 3.02 -5.05 11.74
CA ALA A 36 3.13 -4.10 12.84
C ALA A 36 2.47 -2.78 12.45
N ASP A 37 1.70 -2.22 13.37
CA ASP A 37 1.00 -0.96 13.16
C ASP A 37 1.49 0.08 14.16
N SER A 38 1.46 1.34 13.74
CA SER A 38 1.78 2.48 14.59
C SER A 38 0.86 3.65 14.24
N PHE A 39 0.35 4.33 15.26
CA PHE A 39 -0.54 5.49 15.11
C PHE A 39 0.00 6.63 15.96
N LEU A 40 0.11 7.80 15.35
CA LEU A 40 0.39 9.05 16.07
C LEU A 40 -0.78 10.00 15.85
N TYR A 41 -1.16 10.70 16.90
CA TYR A 41 -2.33 11.57 16.88
C TYR A 41 -1.98 12.98 17.31
N ARG A 42 -2.61 13.94 16.66
CA ARG A 42 -2.63 15.33 17.10
C ARG A 42 -4.04 15.86 16.87
N ASP A 43 -4.79 16.03 17.94
CA ASP A 43 -6.21 16.40 17.89
C ASP A 43 -7.01 15.41 17.02
N LYS A 44 -7.50 15.85 15.87
CA LYS A 44 -8.26 15.02 14.93
C LYS A 44 -7.40 14.39 13.83
N ASP A 45 -6.12 14.73 13.80
CA ASP A 45 -5.22 14.31 12.74
C ASP A 45 -4.46 13.06 13.14
N THR A 46 -4.20 12.20 12.18
CA THR A 46 -3.55 10.90 12.40
C THR A 46 -2.44 10.68 11.40
N LEU A 47 -1.31 10.16 11.89
CA LEU A 47 -0.30 9.52 11.05
C LEU A 47 -0.36 8.02 11.32
N LEU A 48 -0.68 7.25 10.29
CA LEU A 48 -0.74 5.78 10.34
C LEU A 48 0.48 5.22 9.63
N SER A 49 1.12 4.24 10.28
CA SER A 49 2.16 3.45 9.64
C SER A 49 1.84 1.97 9.84
N ARG A 50 1.83 1.20 8.74
CA ARG A 50 1.64 -0.24 8.80
C ARG A 50 2.73 -0.92 8.01
N SER A 51 3.41 -1.88 8.64
CA SER A 51 4.47 -2.65 8.02
C SER A 51 4.05 -4.10 7.88
N ALA A 52 4.42 -4.72 6.78
CA ALA A 52 4.17 -6.14 6.54
C ALA A 52 5.40 -6.79 5.92
N TRP A 53 5.73 -7.97 6.39
CA TRP A 53 6.82 -8.77 5.83
C TRP A 53 6.29 -10.16 5.52
N VAL A 54 6.29 -10.51 4.24
CA VAL A 54 5.91 -11.85 3.79
C VAL A 54 7.16 -12.55 3.30
N ASP A 55 7.53 -13.60 4.01
CA ASP A 55 8.72 -14.39 3.68
C ASP A 55 8.59 -14.96 2.26
N GLY A 56 9.60 -14.73 1.42
CA GLY A 56 9.60 -15.14 0.02
C GLY A 56 8.93 -14.16 -0.93
N LEU A 57 8.31 -13.09 -0.44
CA LEU A 57 7.67 -12.08 -1.29
C LEU A 57 8.32 -10.71 -1.17
N GLY A 58 8.41 -10.17 0.03
CA GLY A 58 8.98 -8.85 0.25
C GLY A 58 8.43 -8.16 1.49
N LEU A 59 8.84 -6.90 1.63
CA LEU A 59 8.42 -6.04 2.72
C LEU A 59 7.66 -4.85 2.14
N ALA A 60 6.64 -4.41 2.85
CA ALA A 60 5.87 -3.23 2.47
C ALA A 60 5.63 -2.35 3.69
N VAL A 61 5.72 -1.04 3.49
CA VAL A 61 5.36 -0.07 4.53
C VAL A 61 4.35 0.91 3.94
N LYS A 62 3.16 0.93 4.50
CA LYS A 62 2.15 1.92 4.20
C LYS A 62 2.30 3.08 5.19
N SER A 63 2.46 4.29 4.67
CA SER A 63 2.50 5.51 5.46
C SER A 63 1.36 6.40 4.97
N ALA A 64 0.46 6.78 5.87
CA ALA A 64 -0.71 7.57 5.49
C ALA A 64 -1.04 8.60 6.56
N THR A 65 -1.55 9.75 6.11
CA THR A 65 -2.09 10.77 6.99
C THR A 65 -3.59 10.87 6.80
N ILE A 66 -4.30 11.13 7.89
CA ILE A 66 -5.74 11.36 7.88
C ILE A 66 -5.98 12.70 8.55
N PHE A 67 -6.31 13.71 7.75
CA PHE A 67 -6.53 15.08 8.21
C PHE A 67 -7.96 15.47 7.88
N SER A 68 -8.86 15.25 8.82
CA SER A 68 -10.30 15.46 8.61
C SER A 68 -10.66 16.93 8.29
N GLY A 69 -9.86 17.89 8.74
CA GLY A 69 -10.06 19.31 8.42
C GLY A 69 -9.83 19.66 6.95
N ASN A 70 -9.19 18.78 6.17
CA ASN A 70 -8.90 19.06 4.77
C ASN A 70 -10.16 19.11 3.89
N VAL A 71 -11.25 18.50 4.32
CA VAL A 71 -12.53 18.54 3.59
C VAL A 71 -12.98 19.98 3.37
N VAL A 72 -12.81 20.85 4.36
CA VAL A 72 -13.18 22.27 4.28
C VAL A 72 -12.33 23.01 3.27
N LYS A 73 -11.09 22.58 3.07
CA LYS A 73 -10.13 23.21 2.15
C LYS A 73 -10.15 22.60 0.76
N SER A 74 -10.99 21.60 0.52
CA SER A 74 -11.03 20.82 -0.72
C SER A 74 -9.74 20.05 -0.99
N ASP A 75 -8.94 19.79 0.04
CA ASP A 75 -7.77 18.92 -0.06
C ASP A 75 -8.18 17.47 0.27
N PRO A 76 -7.45 16.47 -0.25
CA PRO A 76 -7.70 15.09 0.14
C PRO A 76 -7.54 14.91 1.66
N MET A 77 -8.49 14.22 2.29
CA MET A 77 -8.43 13.92 3.72
C MET A 77 -7.37 12.85 4.03
N VAL A 78 -7.18 11.89 3.12
CA VAL A 78 -6.22 10.81 3.27
C VAL A 78 -5.14 10.93 2.20
N ASN A 79 -3.88 10.95 2.64
CA ASN A 79 -2.71 11.00 1.76
C ASN A 79 -1.71 9.95 2.21
N GLY A 80 -0.97 9.36 1.27
CA GLY A 80 0.01 8.37 1.65
C GLY A 80 0.71 7.69 0.49
N VAL A 81 1.62 6.82 0.85
CA VAL A 81 2.38 5.99 -0.08
C VAL A 81 2.55 4.59 0.49
N VAL A 82 2.85 3.64 -0.39
CA VAL A 82 3.29 2.31 -0.01
C VAL A 82 4.71 2.13 -0.55
N SER A 83 5.65 1.84 0.36
CA SER A 83 7.04 1.57 0.01
C SER A 83 7.26 0.07 -0.02
N LEU A 84 7.90 -0.42 -1.09
CA LEU A 84 8.19 -1.84 -1.30
C LEU A 84 9.68 -2.09 -1.24
N PHE A 85 10.08 -3.11 -0.47
CA PHE A 85 11.49 -3.48 -0.28
C PHE A 85 11.71 -4.93 -0.69
N SER A 86 12.91 -5.20 -1.19
CA SER A 86 13.32 -6.55 -1.58
C SER A 86 13.45 -7.48 -0.38
N ASP A 87 12.90 -8.68 -0.50
CA ASP A 87 13.08 -9.73 0.51
C ASP A 87 14.51 -10.29 0.54
N ASP A 88 15.25 -10.15 -0.57
CA ASP A 88 16.63 -10.66 -0.65
C ASP A 88 17.63 -9.81 0.10
N ASN A 89 17.56 -8.49 -0.07
CA ASN A 89 18.60 -7.61 0.46
C ASN A 89 18.09 -6.34 1.12
N GLY A 90 16.76 -6.16 1.23
CA GLY A 90 16.17 -5.02 1.89
C GLY A 90 16.25 -3.70 1.13
N THR A 91 16.64 -3.71 -0.13
CA THR A 91 16.72 -2.47 -0.91
C THR A 91 15.33 -1.93 -1.22
N LEU A 92 15.17 -0.62 -1.19
CA LEU A 92 13.93 0.02 -1.60
C LEU A 92 13.77 -0.13 -3.12
N GLU A 93 12.69 -0.77 -3.54
CA GLU A 93 12.42 -1.07 -4.94
C GLU A 93 11.43 -0.12 -5.57
N ALA A 94 10.37 0.24 -4.84
CA ALA A 94 9.30 1.05 -5.41
C ALA A 94 8.57 1.85 -4.34
N ILE A 95 8.01 2.98 -4.78
CA ILE A 95 7.07 3.80 -4.01
C ILE A 95 5.79 3.86 -4.83
N VAL A 96 4.69 3.39 -4.25
CA VAL A 96 3.40 3.26 -4.95
C VAL A 96 2.37 4.19 -4.32
N ASP A 97 1.55 4.82 -5.16
CA ASP A 97 0.48 5.70 -4.69
C ASP A 97 -0.48 4.94 -3.76
N PHE A 98 -0.81 5.55 -2.63
CA PHE A 98 -1.69 4.97 -1.62
C PHE A 98 -3.09 4.69 -2.16
N HIS A 99 -3.68 5.62 -2.90
CA HIS A 99 -5.05 5.48 -3.42
C HIS A 99 -5.14 4.37 -4.46
N LEU A 100 -4.09 4.18 -5.24
CA LEU A 100 -3.99 3.09 -6.21
C LEU A 100 -4.06 1.74 -5.49
N VAL A 101 -3.25 1.56 -4.45
CA VAL A 101 -3.20 0.31 -3.67
C VAL A 101 -4.54 0.06 -3.00
N THR A 102 -5.13 1.08 -2.37
CA THR A 102 -6.41 0.95 -1.68
C THR A 102 -7.52 0.54 -2.63
N LYS A 103 -7.62 1.18 -3.79
CA LYS A 103 -8.63 0.86 -4.79
C LYS A 103 -8.52 -0.59 -5.26
N TRP A 104 -7.35 -0.98 -5.73
CA TRP A 104 -7.16 -2.27 -6.36
C TRP A 104 -7.14 -3.42 -5.36
N LYS A 105 -6.48 -3.25 -4.22
CA LYS A 105 -6.44 -4.26 -3.17
C LYS A 105 -7.85 -4.55 -2.62
N THR A 106 -8.59 -3.52 -2.29
CA THR A 106 -9.92 -3.67 -1.71
C THR A 106 -10.88 -4.33 -2.68
N ALA A 107 -10.88 -3.89 -3.94
CA ALA A 107 -11.72 -4.50 -4.97
C ALA A 107 -11.27 -5.92 -5.30
N GLY A 108 -9.96 -6.18 -5.36
CA GLY A 108 -9.40 -7.50 -5.60
C GLY A 108 -9.76 -8.50 -4.51
N ASP A 109 -9.69 -8.10 -3.25
CA ASP A 109 -10.12 -8.93 -2.12
C ASP A 109 -11.60 -9.29 -2.24
N SER A 110 -12.44 -8.33 -2.62
CA SER A 110 -13.88 -8.56 -2.83
C SER A 110 -14.16 -9.54 -3.96
N LEU A 111 -13.40 -9.46 -5.06
CA LEU A 111 -13.56 -10.36 -6.19
C LEU A 111 -13.17 -11.80 -5.85
N LEU A 112 -12.23 -12.00 -4.93
CA LEU A 112 -11.81 -13.32 -4.49
C LEU A 112 -12.72 -13.90 -3.41
N ALA A 113 -13.45 -13.07 -2.72
CA ALA A 113 -14.39 -13.53 -1.71
C ALA A 113 -15.62 -14.17 -2.37
#